data_824f5a486af46887aa48bca8b11252a2
#
_entry.id   824f5a486af46887aa48bca8b11252a2
#
_cell.length_a   1.000
_cell.length_b   1.000
_cell.length_c   1.000
_cell.angle_alpha   90.00
_cell.angle_beta   90.00
_cell.angle_gamma   90.00
#
_symmetry.space_group_name_H-M   'P 1'
#
loop_
_entity.id
_entity.type
_entity.pdbx_description
1 polymer ?
#
loop_
_entity_poly.entity_id
_entity_poly.type
_entity_poly.pdbx_seq_one_letter_code
_entity_poly.pdbx_strand_id
1 'polypeptide(L)'
;MKYNMLTKQITLYIIIAVVGFIAVTTICFRHDYNKVYDYYSEVLYQQANEIAGTFAKDTFTPEYLSGIEADLKIVSELNHTRIMFVSPFGDVMLDTGFSGTADSNGYLYELKDFDYGRLKGAHTQTGDFYGVFDETVVSAYFPIASNFTMKGYVVINMPETVITDRDRKSVV
;
A
#
# COMPACT_ATOMS: atom_id res chain seq x y z
N MET A 1 -47.85 -34.29 -12.05
CA MET A 1 -46.69 -34.40 -12.96
C MET A 1 -45.63 -35.27 -12.28
N LYS A 2 -45.43 -36.54 -12.71
CA LYS A 2 -44.38 -37.43 -12.15
C LYS A 2 -43.05 -36.99 -12.74
N TYR A 3 -42.27 -36.22 -11.99
CA TYR A 3 -40.87 -36.01 -12.36
C TYR A 3 -40.16 -37.36 -12.32
N ASN A 4 -39.65 -37.79 -13.48
CA ASN A 4 -38.93 -39.05 -13.62
C ASN A 4 -37.72 -39.02 -12.67
N MET A 5 -37.43 -40.11 -11.98
CA MET A 5 -36.29 -40.27 -11.06
C MET A 5 -34.95 -39.86 -11.72
N LEU A 6 -34.81 -40.09 -13.01
CA LEU A 6 -33.71 -39.67 -13.88
C LEU A 6 -33.54 -38.15 -13.93
N THR A 7 -34.64 -37.39 -14.05
CA THR A 7 -34.59 -35.92 -14.10
C THR A 7 -34.09 -35.33 -12.80
N LYS A 8 -34.47 -35.90 -11.67
CA LYS A 8 -34.02 -35.46 -10.33
C LYS A 8 -32.50 -35.71 -10.15
N GLN A 9 -32.01 -36.86 -10.63
CA GLN A 9 -30.56 -37.16 -10.57
C GLN A 9 -29.75 -36.21 -11.45
N ILE A 10 -30.18 -35.97 -12.68
CA ILE A 10 -29.51 -35.03 -13.61
C ILE A 10 -29.47 -33.61 -13.01
N THR A 11 -30.59 -33.14 -12.45
CA THR A 11 -30.65 -31.81 -11.80
C THR A 11 -29.69 -31.74 -10.62
N LEU A 12 -29.60 -32.79 -9.80
CA LEU A 12 -28.67 -32.83 -8.67
C LEU A 12 -27.22 -32.73 -9.13
N TYR A 13 -26.81 -33.48 -10.19
CA TYR A 13 -25.46 -33.40 -10.73
C TYR A 13 -25.14 -32.04 -11.30
N ILE A 14 -26.07 -31.38 -11.99
CA ILE A 14 -25.90 -30.03 -12.51
C ILE A 14 -25.65 -29.03 -11.37
N ILE A 15 -26.45 -29.12 -10.29
CA ILE A 15 -26.28 -28.24 -9.12
C ILE A 15 -24.92 -28.45 -8.48
N ILE A 16 -24.47 -29.69 -8.29
CA ILE A 16 -23.16 -30.00 -7.70
C ILE A 16 -22.04 -29.45 -8.60
N ALA A 17 -22.14 -29.62 -9.93
CA ALA A 17 -21.16 -29.11 -10.87
C ALA A 17 -21.07 -27.57 -10.85
N VAL A 18 -22.19 -26.86 -10.80
CA VAL A 18 -22.23 -25.40 -10.73
C VAL A 18 -21.64 -24.90 -9.42
N VAL A 19 -22.02 -25.51 -8.28
CA VAL A 19 -21.47 -25.13 -6.96
C VAL A 19 -19.96 -25.38 -6.92
N GLY A 20 -19.50 -26.52 -7.43
CA GLY A 20 -18.08 -26.86 -7.53
C GLY A 20 -17.31 -25.86 -8.40
N PHE A 21 -17.86 -25.48 -9.54
CA PHE A 21 -17.26 -24.50 -10.44
C PHE A 21 -17.12 -23.12 -9.76
N ILE A 22 -18.18 -22.64 -9.10
CA ILE A 22 -18.16 -21.36 -8.35
C ILE A 22 -17.10 -21.42 -7.25
N ALA A 23 -17.05 -22.51 -6.47
CA ALA A 23 -16.07 -22.66 -5.40
C ALA A 23 -14.62 -22.60 -5.92
N VAL A 24 -14.30 -23.36 -6.96
CA VAL A 24 -12.95 -23.37 -7.57
C VAL A 24 -12.61 -21.99 -8.12
N THR A 25 -13.51 -21.37 -8.88
CA THR A 25 -13.27 -20.03 -9.44
C THR A 25 -13.01 -18.99 -8.33
N THR A 26 -13.76 -19.03 -7.24
CA THR A 26 -13.59 -18.12 -6.10
C THR A 26 -12.24 -18.31 -5.42
N ILE A 27 -11.81 -19.58 -5.23
CA ILE A 27 -10.51 -19.89 -4.62
C ILE A 27 -9.35 -19.42 -5.52
N CYS A 28 -9.41 -19.71 -6.83
CA CYS A 28 -8.38 -19.26 -7.78
C CYS A 28 -8.28 -17.74 -7.82
N PHE A 29 -9.42 -17.04 -7.94
CA PHE A 29 -9.44 -15.58 -7.97
C PHE A 29 -8.82 -14.96 -6.71
N ARG A 30 -9.14 -15.51 -5.54
CA ARG A 30 -8.60 -15.01 -4.25
C ARG A 30 -7.09 -15.28 -4.12
N HIS A 31 -6.62 -16.39 -4.67
CA HIS A 31 -5.20 -16.73 -4.66
C HIS A 31 -4.37 -15.81 -5.56
N ASP A 32 -4.85 -15.54 -6.77
CA ASP A 32 -4.16 -14.65 -7.71
C ASP A 32 -4.14 -13.20 -7.21
N TYR A 33 -5.25 -12.73 -6.64
CA TYR A 33 -5.33 -11.41 -6.02
C TYR A 33 -4.28 -11.22 -4.93
N ASN A 34 -4.12 -12.18 -4.01
CA ASN A 34 -3.13 -12.09 -2.93
C ASN A 34 -1.69 -12.02 -3.48
N LYS A 35 -1.36 -12.78 -4.52
CA LYS A 35 -0.01 -12.75 -5.12
C LYS A 35 0.35 -11.40 -5.72
N VAL A 36 -0.60 -10.73 -6.36
CA VAL A 36 -0.39 -9.40 -6.92
C VAL A 36 -0.10 -8.39 -5.82
N TYR A 37 -0.86 -8.44 -4.73
CA TYR A 37 -0.63 -7.58 -3.56
C TYR A 37 0.71 -7.85 -2.88
N ASP A 38 1.08 -9.11 -2.68
CA ASP A 38 2.37 -9.48 -2.09
C ASP A 38 3.53 -8.95 -2.95
N TYR A 39 3.42 -9.08 -4.28
CA TYR A 39 4.42 -8.56 -5.21
C TYR A 39 4.57 -7.04 -5.12
N TYR A 40 3.46 -6.28 -5.18
CA TYR A 40 3.53 -4.82 -5.08
C TYR A 40 3.97 -4.35 -3.69
N SER A 41 3.57 -5.04 -2.63
CA SER A 41 4.04 -4.79 -1.27
C SER A 41 5.56 -4.87 -1.16
N GLU A 42 6.16 -5.90 -1.75
CA GLU A 42 7.62 -6.07 -1.77
C GLU A 42 8.30 -4.98 -2.62
N VAL A 43 7.76 -4.68 -3.81
CA VAL A 43 8.29 -3.62 -4.69
C VAL A 43 8.26 -2.26 -3.98
N LEU A 44 7.15 -1.91 -3.33
CA LEU A 44 7.03 -0.65 -2.60
C LEU A 44 7.99 -0.59 -1.40
N TYR A 45 8.17 -1.70 -0.69
CA TYR A 45 9.12 -1.77 0.41
C TYR A 45 10.56 -1.57 -0.06
N GLN A 46 10.96 -2.18 -1.17
CA GLN A 46 12.28 -1.98 -1.78
C GLN A 46 12.49 -0.54 -2.23
N GLN A 47 11.48 0.09 -2.82
CA GLN A 47 11.53 1.52 -3.18
C GLN A 47 11.67 2.41 -1.93
N ALA A 48 10.95 2.11 -0.86
CA ALA A 48 11.05 2.85 0.40
C ALA A 48 12.46 2.73 1.01
N ASN A 49 13.07 1.55 0.92
CA ASN A 49 14.46 1.31 1.34
C ASN A 49 15.45 2.13 0.50
N GLU A 50 15.32 2.15 -0.83
CA GLU A 50 16.17 2.92 -1.72
C GLU A 50 16.07 4.43 -1.44
N ILE A 51 14.86 4.95 -1.26
CA ILE A 51 14.62 6.35 -0.91
C ILE A 51 15.24 6.67 0.45
N ALA A 52 15.02 5.82 1.46
CA ALA A 52 15.63 5.99 2.77
C ALA A 52 17.16 5.98 2.69
N GLY A 53 17.74 5.05 1.94
CA GLY A 53 19.19 4.96 1.74
C GLY A 53 19.79 6.15 0.99
N THR A 54 19.05 6.77 0.09
CA THR A 54 19.54 7.90 -0.74
C THR A 54 19.36 9.23 -0.02
N PHE A 55 18.21 9.47 0.59
CA PHE A 55 17.79 10.77 1.07
C PHE A 55 17.78 10.92 2.61
N ALA A 56 17.89 9.84 3.38
CA ALA A 56 17.75 9.89 4.82
C ALA A 56 19.08 9.69 5.59
N LYS A 57 20.23 9.98 4.97
CA LYS A 57 21.54 9.55 5.49
C LYS A 57 21.92 10.12 6.86
N ASP A 58 21.88 11.42 7.08
CA ASP A 58 22.40 12.00 8.33
C ASP A 58 21.55 13.15 8.91
N THR A 59 20.76 13.82 8.08
CA THR A 59 20.03 15.01 8.46
C THR A 59 18.55 14.88 8.09
N PHE A 60 17.79 14.28 8.98
CA PHE A 60 16.35 14.15 8.82
C PHE A 60 15.68 15.38 9.46
N THR A 61 15.82 16.53 8.79
CA THR A 61 15.20 17.79 9.22
C THR A 61 14.20 18.28 8.17
N PRO A 62 13.17 19.05 8.58
CA PRO A 62 12.21 19.63 7.66
C PRO A 62 12.85 20.46 6.53
N GLU A 63 13.92 21.21 6.83
CA GLU A 63 14.63 22.04 5.85
C GLU A 63 15.29 21.18 4.76
N TYR A 64 15.92 20.08 5.16
CA TYR A 64 16.53 19.15 4.21
C TYR A 64 15.45 18.50 3.33
N LEU A 65 14.35 18.04 3.94
CA LEU A 65 13.25 17.39 3.23
C LEU A 65 12.59 18.34 2.21
N SER A 66 12.43 19.62 2.53
CA SER A 66 11.92 20.61 1.57
C SER A 66 12.83 20.78 0.34
N GLY A 67 14.13 20.58 0.51
CA GLY A 67 15.11 20.63 -0.59
C GLY A 67 15.02 19.47 -1.58
N ILE A 68 14.56 18.30 -1.13
CA ILE A 68 14.43 17.09 -1.96
C ILE A 68 12.98 16.81 -2.40
N GLU A 69 12.03 17.61 -1.98
CA GLU A 69 10.60 17.44 -2.27
C GLU A 69 10.33 17.36 -3.78
N ALA A 70 10.95 18.24 -4.57
CA ALA A 70 10.76 18.29 -6.01
C ALA A 70 11.23 16.99 -6.70
N ASP A 71 12.35 16.43 -6.28
CA ASP A 71 12.89 15.18 -6.82
C ASP A 71 11.99 14.00 -6.47
N LEU A 72 11.54 13.94 -5.21
CA LEU A 72 10.62 12.90 -4.75
C LEU A 72 9.25 13.00 -5.41
N LYS A 73 8.79 14.21 -5.73
CA LYS A 73 7.54 14.42 -6.46
C LYS A 73 7.61 13.84 -7.86
N ILE A 74 8.72 14.03 -8.57
CA ILE A 74 8.94 13.41 -9.89
C ILE A 74 8.89 11.89 -9.78
N VAL A 75 9.58 11.30 -8.79
CA VAL A 75 9.57 9.84 -8.56
C VAL A 75 8.16 9.35 -8.24
N SER A 76 7.44 10.06 -7.42
CA SER A 76 6.06 9.80 -7.03
C SER A 76 5.11 9.77 -8.25
N GLU A 77 5.19 10.80 -9.10
CA GLU A 77 4.37 10.91 -10.31
C GLU A 77 4.67 9.79 -11.33
N LEU A 78 5.95 9.49 -11.57
CA LEU A 78 6.37 8.42 -12.49
C LEU A 78 5.88 7.04 -12.04
N ASN A 79 5.86 6.79 -10.74
CA ASN A 79 5.46 5.51 -10.17
C ASN A 79 3.98 5.45 -9.80
N HIS A 80 3.22 6.53 -9.96
CA HIS A 80 1.84 6.65 -9.48
C HIS A 80 1.71 6.26 -7.99
N THR A 81 2.66 6.73 -7.19
CA THR A 81 2.72 6.51 -5.73
C THR A 81 2.65 7.84 -5.01
N ARG A 82 2.44 7.82 -3.71
CA ARG A 82 2.57 8.99 -2.83
C ARG A 82 3.61 8.68 -1.77
N ILE A 83 4.65 9.48 -1.71
CA ILE A 83 5.80 9.29 -0.83
C ILE A 83 5.67 10.25 0.34
N MET A 84 5.80 9.71 1.55
CA MET A 84 5.72 10.47 2.79
C MET A 84 6.92 10.19 3.68
N PHE A 85 7.35 11.22 4.43
CA PHE A 85 8.29 11.08 5.53
C PHE A 85 7.55 11.39 6.82
N VAL A 86 7.51 10.40 7.71
CA VAL A 86 6.70 10.45 8.94
C VAL A 86 7.60 10.31 10.15
N SER A 87 7.44 11.18 11.15
CA SER A 87 8.15 11.09 12.43
C SER A 87 7.77 9.81 13.19
N PRO A 88 8.55 9.38 14.21
CA PRO A 88 8.16 8.26 15.06
C PRO A 88 6.83 8.47 15.79
N PHE A 89 6.35 9.70 15.87
CA PHE A 89 5.11 10.09 16.58
C PHE A 89 3.92 10.30 15.65
N GLY A 90 4.12 10.22 14.32
CA GLY A 90 3.06 10.37 13.33
C GLY A 90 3.00 11.74 12.66
N ASP A 91 3.95 12.66 12.97
CA ASP A 91 4.01 13.94 12.27
C ASP A 91 4.54 13.76 10.86
N VAL A 92 3.83 14.24 9.88
CA VAL A 92 4.24 14.17 8.47
C VAL A 92 5.11 15.38 8.15
N MET A 93 6.36 15.13 7.76
CA MET A 93 7.35 16.16 7.45
C MET A 93 7.46 16.45 5.95
N LEU A 94 7.19 15.44 5.12
CA LEU A 94 7.13 15.57 3.67
C LEU A 94 6.03 14.67 3.15
N ASP A 95 5.31 15.15 2.14
CA ASP A 95 4.25 14.42 1.47
C ASP A 95 4.11 14.93 0.03
N THR A 96 4.45 14.09 -0.93
CA THR A 96 4.45 14.44 -2.36
C THR A 96 3.07 14.75 -2.93
N GLY A 97 2.00 14.35 -2.23
CA GLY A 97 0.60 14.62 -2.63
C GLY A 97 -0.05 15.78 -1.88
N PHE A 98 0.66 16.43 -0.94
CA PHE A 98 0.12 17.53 -0.16
C PHE A 98 0.40 18.87 -0.84
N SER A 99 -0.60 19.76 -0.83
CA SER A 99 -0.49 21.10 -1.44
C SER A 99 -0.59 22.25 -0.43
N GLY A 100 -0.48 21.93 0.86
CA GLY A 100 -0.52 22.92 1.94
C GLY A 100 0.85 23.44 2.30
N THR A 101 0.90 24.24 3.38
CA THR A 101 2.14 24.78 3.96
C THR A 101 2.43 24.09 5.29
N ALA A 102 3.71 23.90 5.58
CA ALA A 102 4.16 23.40 6.87
C ALA A 102 3.86 24.41 8.00
N ASP A 103 3.72 23.89 9.21
CA ASP A 103 3.62 24.68 10.44
C ASP A 103 4.97 25.32 10.84
N SER A 104 5.00 26.02 11.99
CA SER A 104 6.21 26.65 12.51
C SER A 104 7.35 25.66 12.86
N ASN A 105 7.03 24.39 13.03
CA ASN A 105 7.97 23.31 13.34
C ASN A 105 8.40 22.55 12.09
N GLY A 106 7.85 22.89 10.90
CA GLY A 106 8.13 22.23 9.63
C GLY A 106 7.33 20.97 9.40
N TYR A 107 6.24 20.73 10.14
CA TYR A 107 5.33 19.62 9.93
C TYR A 107 4.15 20.02 9.07
N LEU A 108 3.71 19.11 8.19
CA LEU A 108 2.56 19.35 7.30
C LEU A 108 1.25 19.07 8.01
N TYR A 109 1.18 17.94 8.70
CA TYR A 109 0.03 17.48 9.50
C TYR A 109 0.41 16.28 10.36
N GLU A 110 -0.47 15.87 11.27
CA GLU A 110 -0.31 14.70 12.14
C GLU A 110 -1.24 13.57 11.71
N LEU A 111 -0.72 12.34 11.64
CA LEU A 111 -1.49 11.12 11.43
C LEU A 111 -2.11 10.68 12.76
N LYS A 112 -3.43 10.75 12.87
CA LYS A 112 -4.14 10.33 14.08
C LYS A 112 -3.95 8.83 14.32
N ASP A 113 -3.66 8.48 15.58
CA ASP A 113 -3.48 7.09 16.01
C ASP A 113 -2.33 6.34 15.30
N PHE A 114 -1.35 7.07 14.76
CA PHE A 114 -0.18 6.47 14.14
C PHE A 114 0.57 5.61 15.16
N ASP A 115 0.73 4.33 14.84
CA ASP A 115 1.47 3.38 15.66
C ASP A 115 2.10 2.30 14.79
N TYR A 116 3.38 2.45 14.50
CA TYR A 116 4.13 1.44 13.74
C TYR A 116 4.16 0.07 14.42
N GLY A 117 4.05 0.02 15.77
CA GLY A 117 3.99 -1.22 16.52
C GLY A 117 2.77 -2.10 16.19
N ARG A 118 1.68 -1.48 15.68
CA ARG A 118 0.50 -2.22 15.22
C ARG A 118 0.76 -3.10 14.01
N LEU A 119 1.80 -2.83 13.24
CA LEU A 119 2.18 -3.65 12.09
C LEU A 119 2.77 -5.02 12.52
N LYS A 120 3.11 -5.22 13.81
CA LYS A 120 3.59 -6.49 14.37
C LYS A 120 4.73 -7.13 13.56
N GLY A 121 5.61 -6.30 12.99
CA GLY A 121 6.72 -6.74 12.15
C GLY A 121 6.38 -6.88 10.66
N ALA A 122 5.14 -6.65 10.24
CA ALA A 122 4.84 -6.43 8.83
C ALA A 122 5.41 -5.07 8.39
N HIS A 123 5.90 -5.02 7.15
CA HIS A 123 6.42 -3.78 6.56
C HIS A 123 5.40 -3.09 5.67
N THR A 124 4.23 -3.67 5.53
CA THR A 124 3.15 -3.18 4.67
C THR A 124 1.79 -3.31 5.34
N GLN A 125 0.88 -2.44 4.98
CA GLN A 125 -0.53 -2.54 5.33
C GLN A 125 -1.41 -2.11 4.15
N THR A 126 -2.68 -2.53 4.18
CA THR A 126 -3.68 -2.13 3.20
C THR A 126 -4.83 -1.44 3.91
N GLY A 127 -5.30 -0.32 3.38
CA GLY A 127 -6.38 0.47 3.95
C GLY A 127 -6.36 1.91 3.47
N ASP A 128 -6.98 2.80 4.23
CA ASP A 128 -7.09 4.24 3.95
C ASP A 128 -5.89 5.09 4.43
N PHE A 129 -4.86 4.43 4.93
CA PHE A 129 -3.68 5.06 5.52
C PHE A 129 -4.03 6.17 6.52
N TYR A 130 -4.60 5.78 7.66
CA TYR A 130 -5.00 6.71 8.73
C TYR A 130 -5.98 7.80 8.27
N GLY A 131 -6.84 7.51 7.30
CA GLY A 131 -7.83 8.44 6.76
C GLY A 131 -7.26 9.52 5.83
N VAL A 132 -6.03 9.35 5.33
CA VAL A 132 -5.39 10.29 4.38
C VAL A 132 -5.90 10.08 2.95
N PHE A 133 -6.36 8.87 2.63
CA PHE A 133 -6.87 8.52 1.31
C PHE A 133 -8.35 8.18 1.38
N ASP A 134 -9.10 8.63 0.36
CA ASP A 134 -10.52 8.27 0.17
C ASP A 134 -10.70 6.89 -0.47
N GLU A 135 -9.60 6.22 -0.87
CA GLU A 135 -9.58 4.90 -1.47
C GLU A 135 -8.61 3.96 -0.73
N THR A 136 -8.72 2.67 -0.98
CA THR A 136 -7.78 1.68 -0.45
C THR A 136 -6.43 1.83 -1.11
N VAL A 137 -5.38 1.92 -0.30
CA VAL A 137 -3.98 1.96 -0.73
C VAL A 137 -3.18 0.83 -0.09
N VAL A 138 -2.14 0.39 -0.77
CA VAL A 138 -1.08 -0.43 -0.20
C VAL A 138 0.02 0.50 0.27
N SER A 139 0.33 0.46 1.55
CA SER A 139 1.32 1.32 2.22
C SER A 139 2.51 0.47 2.65
N ALA A 140 3.70 0.82 2.19
CA ALA A 140 4.95 0.20 2.62
C ALA A 140 5.74 1.17 3.49
N TYR A 141 6.29 0.66 4.60
CA TYR A 141 7.00 1.44 5.60
C TYR A 141 8.45 0.98 5.68
N PHE A 142 9.38 1.90 5.54
CA PHE A 142 10.79 1.64 5.80
C PHE A 142 11.30 2.54 6.94
N PRO A 143 11.82 1.94 8.04
CA PRO A 143 12.30 2.70 9.19
C PRO A 143 13.63 3.39 8.88
N ILE A 144 13.75 4.64 9.32
CA ILE A 144 14.98 5.43 9.25
C ILE A 144 15.55 5.51 10.65
N ALA A 145 16.74 4.96 10.83
CA ALA A 145 17.46 5.04 12.09
C ALA A 145 18.88 5.58 11.87
N SER A 146 19.33 6.45 12.76
CA SER A 146 20.70 6.97 12.79
C SER A 146 21.20 6.96 14.21
N ASN A 147 22.46 6.52 14.42
CA ASN A 147 23.09 6.43 15.75
C ASN A 147 22.21 5.68 16.78
N PHE A 148 21.66 4.53 16.38
CA PHE A 148 20.75 3.71 17.20
C PHE A 148 19.47 4.42 17.65
N THR A 149 19.13 5.53 17.04
CA THR A 149 17.90 6.29 17.33
C THR A 149 16.97 6.26 16.12
N MET A 150 15.70 5.91 16.35
CA MET A 150 14.67 6.01 15.34
C MET A 150 14.43 7.48 15.00
N LYS A 151 14.52 7.82 13.71
CA LYS A 151 14.29 9.17 13.19
C LYS A 151 12.92 9.32 12.54
N GLY A 152 12.38 8.25 12.02
CA GLY A 152 11.08 8.23 11.35
C GLY A 152 10.96 7.09 10.37
N TYR A 153 10.05 7.26 9.42
CA TYR A 153 9.72 6.27 8.40
C TYR A 153 9.60 6.95 7.04
N VAL A 154 10.12 6.29 6.01
CA VAL A 154 9.67 6.51 4.64
C VAL A 154 8.43 5.65 4.44
N VAL A 155 7.35 6.24 3.98
CA VAL A 155 6.13 5.53 3.65
C VAL A 155 5.80 5.78 2.19
N ILE A 156 5.58 4.70 1.44
CA ILE A 156 5.12 4.77 0.06
C ILE A 156 3.74 4.16 -0.02
N ASN A 157 2.81 4.94 -0.54
CA ASN A 157 1.42 4.54 -0.72
C ASN A 157 1.12 4.41 -2.22
N MET A 158 0.52 3.28 -2.62
CA MET A 158 0.04 3.04 -3.98
C MET A 158 -1.45 2.70 -3.94
N PRO A 159 -2.30 3.42 -4.70
CA PRO A 159 -3.72 3.10 -4.81
C PRO A 159 -3.95 1.70 -5.38
N GLU A 160 -4.95 1.01 -4.83
CA GLU A 160 -5.36 -0.32 -5.32
C GLU A 160 -5.79 -0.28 -6.79
N THR A 161 -6.40 0.82 -7.21
CA THR A 161 -6.79 1.08 -8.60
C THR A 161 -5.60 1.02 -9.55
N VAL A 162 -4.45 1.57 -9.17
CA VAL A 162 -3.20 1.54 -9.95
C VAL A 162 -2.65 0.12 -10.04
N ILE A 163 -2.69 -0.65 -8.95
CA ILE A 163 -2.25 -2.05 -8.91
C ILE A 163 -3.07 -2.89 -9.88
N THR A 164 -4.39 -2.76 -9.81
CA THR A 164 -5.34 -3.51 -10.63
C THR A 164 -5.19 -3.19 -12.13
N ASP A 165 -4.97 -1.92 -12.47
CA ASP A 165 -4.80 -1.49 -13.85
C ASP A 165 -3.47 -1.97 -14.45
N ARG A 166 -2.41 -2.02 -13.66
CA ARG A 166 -1.11 -2.56 -14.09
C ARG A 166 -1.17 -4.06 -14.34
N ASP A 167 -1.82 -4.80 -13.44
CA ASP A 167 -1.99 -6.25 -13.59
C ASP A 167 -2.76 -6.60 -14.87
N ARG A 168 -3.86 -5.91 -15.18
CA ARG A 168 -4.60 -6.08 -16.43
C ARG A 168 -3.76 -5.85 -17.69
N LYS A 169 -2.84 -4.89 -17.66
CA LYS A 169 -1.98 -4.57 -18.81
C LYS A 169 -0.84 -5.56 -18.97
N SER A 170 -0.45 -6.28 -17.92
CA SER A 170 0.62 -7.28 -17.97
C SER A 170 0.15 -8.63 -18.50
N VAL A 171 -1.16 -8.88 -18.59
CA VAL A 171 -1.77 -10.15 -19.06
C VAL A 171 -2.11 -10.12 -20.57
N VAL A 172 -1.86 -9.02 -21.25
CA VAL A 172 -2.01 -8.87 -22.72
C VAL A 172 -0.65 -8.94 -23.39
#